data_7f0e7e26b93a0e041bde1a6f6236942b
#
_entry.id   7f0e7e26b93a0e041bde1a6f6236942b
#
_cell.length_a   1.000
_cell.length_b   1.000
_cell.length_c   1.000
_cell.angle_alpha   90.00
_cell.angle_beta   90.00
_cell.angle_gamma   90.00
#
_symmetry.space_group_name_H-M   'P 1'
#
loop_
_entity.id
_entity.type
_entity.pdbx_description
1 polymer ?
#
loop_
_entity_poly.entity_id
_entity_poly.type
_entity_poly.pdbx_seq_one_letter_code
_entity_poly.pdbx_strand_id
1 'polypeptide(L)'
;MIKDIYSKKITELREKMGMSQKSLGERVNTEEQTVVLWENGETVPTAEEFYKMAKLFGVSMDVFFEAETPKKEKAKMNGMESLNQLYRIGRGPSSSHTMGPEKACILFKEKNPDADEFKVILYGSLAKTGKGHCTDTVIESTLAPTPCVVEFDYLKTDIDHPNTMELYAYKNGVQTDFIRVFSVGGGRIEFEGSKTATEPIVYNLSTFKDIKAYCKEKKYRLWQYVDEVEGEYIWDYLSLVWKTMKDAIERGIEDEGVLPGGLEVQKKAKYLYNMEHIGESAETRENREVCSYAFAVSEQNASGGRIVTAPTCGASGVLPAVLYYMQLKHGYTDKQILQALATGGLIGNLIKTNASISGAECGCQAEVGTACAMASAALGELFGLKRGKIEYAAEIAIEHHLGLTCDPICGLVQIPCIERNAVAAMRAINAVNLASFLSETRKISLDNVIETMRKTGLDIAAEYRETSEGGLATLNI
;
A
#
# COMPACT_ATOMS: atom_id res chain seq x y z
N MET A 1 9.37 31.58 -16.36
CA MET A 1 9.06 30.60 -15.28
C MET A 1 7.53 30.46 -15.04
N ILE A 2 6.78 31.42 -14.48
CA ILE A 2 5.32 31.29 -14.31
C ILE A 2 4.58 31.26 -15.66
N LYS A 3 5.02 32.06 -16.64
CA LYS A 3 4.45 32.12 -17.99
C LYS A 3 4.49 30.79 -18.73
N ASP A 4 5.55 30.01 -18.56
CA ASP A 4 5.73 28.73 -19.22
C ASP A 4 4.86 27.62 -18.58
N ILE A 5 4.41 27.82 -17.33
CA ILE A 5 3.59 26.86 -16.61
C ILE A 5 2.15 26.91 -17.13
N TYR A 6 1.50 28.07 -17.07
CA TYR A 6 0.08 28.15 -17.49
C TYR A 6 -0.08 27.94 -19.00
N SER A 7 0.86 28.39 -19.84
CA SER A 7 0.75 28.22 -21.29
C SER A 7 0.73 26.73 -21.67
N LYS A 8 1.66 25.95 -21.14
CA LYS A 8 1.66 24.49 -21.32
C LYS A 8 0.39 23.84 -20.79
N LYS A 9 -0.09 24.29 -19.64
CA LYS A 9 -1.27 23.71 -18.99
C LYS A 9 -2.56 24.00 -19.76
N ILE A 10 -2.70 25.19 -20.31
CA ILE A 10 -3.82 25.54 -21.20
C ILE A 10 -3.83 24.63 -22.44
N THR A 11 -2.67 24.48 -23.09
CA THR A 11 -2.52 23.59 -24.26
C THR A 11 -2.87 22.15 -23.91
N GLU A 12 -2.30 21.60 -22.83
CA GLU A 12 -2.55 20.22 -22.37
C GLU A 12 -4.03 19.97 -22.12
N LEU A 13 -4.69 20.84 -21.37
CA LEU A 13 -6.11 20.67 -21.02
C LEU A 13 -7.02 20.81 -22.24
N ARG A 14 -6.72 21.75 -23.14
CA ARG A 14 -7.44 21.91 -24.40
C ARG A 14 -7.35 20.66 -25.28
N GLU A 15 -6.13 20.14 -25.47
CA GLU A 15 -5.87 18.95 -26.29
C GLU A 15 -6.49 17.70 -25.67
N LYS A 16 -6.43 17.55 -24.36
CA LYS A 16 -7.09 16.45 -23.62
C LYS A 16 -8.62 16.43 -23.85
N MET A 17 -9.22 17.61 -24.04
CA MET A 17 -10.64 17.74 -24.38
C MET A 17 -10.92 17.66 -25.89
N GLY A 18 -9.91 17.45 -26.74
CA GLY A 18 -10.05 17.38 -28.19
C GLY A 18 -10.49 18.68 -28.83
N MET A 19 -10.22 19.84 -28.21
CA MET A 19 -10.64 21.15 -28.68
C MET A 19 -9.59 21.82 -29.56
N SER A 20 -10.03 22.53 -30.61
CA SER A 20 -9.17 23.50 -31.32
C SER A 20 -9.01 24.79 -30.50
N GLN A 21 -7.97 25.60 -30.77
CA GLN A 21 -7.79 26.91 -30.17
C GLN A 21 -8.99 27.82 -30.41
N LYS A 22 -9.55 27.76 -31.60
CA LYS A 22 -10.81 28.46 -31.95
C LYS A 22 -11.99 28.02 -31.07
N SER A 23 -12.15 26.71 -30.88
CA SER A 23 -13.25 26.17 -30.04
C SER A 23 -13.08 26.56 -28.57
N LEU A 24 -11.87 26.63 -28.07
CA LEU A 24 -11.59 27.15 -26.73
C LEU A 24 -11.95 28.63 -26.64
N GLY A 25 -11.50 29.45 -27.59
CA GLY A 25 -11.80 30.87 -27.63
C GLY A 25 -13.31 31.16 -27.60
N GLU A 26 -14.08 30.48 -28.44
CA GLU A 26 -15.55 30.60 -28.48
C GLU A 26 -16.20 30.27 -27.12
N ARG A 27 -15.73 29.24 -26.41
CA ARG A 27 -16.29 28.79 -25.14
C ARG A 27 -15.95 29.68 -23.94
N VAL A 28 -14.78 30.32 -23.96
CA VAL A 28 -14.37 31.26 -22.90
C VAL A 28 -14.66 32.72 -23.26
N ASN A 29 -15.28 32.94 -24.43
CA ASN A 29 -15.68 34.24 -24.96
C ASN A 29 -14.48 35.17 -25.25
N THR A 30 -13.50 34.64 -26.02
CA THR A 30 -12.34 35.36 -26.51
C THR A 30 -12.03 34.98 -27.97
N GLU A 31 -11.11 35.71 -28.63
CA GLU A 31 -10.70 35.42 -30.00
C GLU A 31 -9.68 34.25 -30.05
N GLU A 32 -9.67 33.50 -31.15
CA GLU A 32 -8.70 32.43 -31.37
C GLU A 32 -7.26 32.90 -31.20
N GLN A 33 -6.95 34.10 -31.73
CA GLN A 33 -5.62 34.70 -31.65
C GLN A 33 -5.18 34.92 -30.19
N THR A 34 -6.10 35.27 -29.31
CA THR A 34 -5.83 35.43 -27.88
C THR A 34 -5.44 34.10 -27.22
N VAL A 35 -6.13 33.01 -27.60
CA VAL A 35 -5.78 31.67 -27.12
C VAL A 35 -4.36 31.26 -27.60
N VAL A 36 -4.03 31.54 -28.84
CA VAL A 36 -2.66 31.31 -29.38
C VAL A 36 -1.62 32.06 -28.55
N LEU A 37 -1.86 33.34 -28.22
CA LEU A 37 -0.94 34.13 -27.39
C LEU A 37 -0.80 33.61 -25.97
N TRP A 38 -1.85 33.04 -25.37
CA TRP A 38 -1.80 32.38 -24.08
C TRP A 38 -0.96 31.11 -24.13
N GLU A 39 -1.19 30.26 -25.13
CA GLU A 39 -0.47 28.99 -25.29
C GLU A 39 1.00 29.18 -25.63
N ASN A 40 1.35 30.29 -26.29
CA ASN A 40 2.74 30.69 -26.54
C ASN A 40 3.38 31.39 -25.34
N GLY A 41 2.64 31.71 -24.28
CA GLY A 41 3.13 32.47 -23.12
C GLY A 41 3.42 33.95 -23.42
N GLU A 42 2.89 34.49 -24.52
CA GLU A 42 3.08 35.89 -24.91
C GLU A 42 2.20 36.84 -24.10
N THR A 43 0.98 36.44 -23.80
CA THR A 43 0.04 37.18 -22.93
C THR A 43 -0.46 36.30 -21.78
N VAL A 44 -0.89 36.94 -20.71
CA VAL A 44 -1.44 36.27 -19.51
C VAL A 44 -2.94 36.36 -19.54
N PRO A 45 -3.71 35.23 -19.42
CA PRO A 45 -5.14 35.30 -19.19
C PRO A 45 -5.47 36.10 -17.93
N THR A 46 -6.58 36.82 -17.97
CA THR A 46 -7.16 37.48 -16.79
C THR A 46 -7.69 36.44 -15.79
N ALA A 47 -7.91 36.84 -14.55
CA ALA A 47 -8.50 35.96 -13.54
C ALA A 47 -9.89 35.42 -13.98
N GLU A 48 -10.67 36.20 -14.70
CA GLU A 48 -11.96 35.80 -15.25
C GLU A 48 -11.80 34.72 -16.35
N GLU A 49 -10.79 34.85 -17.21
CA GLU A 49 -10.51 33.87 -18.27
C GLU A 49 -9.98 32.56 -17.68
N PHE A 50 -9.09 32.61 -16.68
CA PHE A 50 -8.69 31.43 -15.93
C PHE A 50 -9.88 30.74 -15.25
N TYR A 51 -10.78 31.49 -14.64
CA TYR A 51 -11.97 30.92 -14.02
C TYR A 51 -12.89 30.23 -15.05
N LYS A 52 -13.12 30.87 -16.21
CA LYS A 52 -13.91 30.29 -17.30
C LYS A 52 -13.28 29.00 -17.85
N MET A 53 -11.94 28.99 -18.03
CA MET A 53 -11.20 27.81 -18.45
C MET A 53 -11.25 26.71 -17.39
N ALA A 54 -11.04 27.03 -16.11
CA ALA A 54 -11.14 26.09 -15.01
C ALA A 54 -12.50 25.38 -14.97
N LYS A 55 -13.58 26.17 -15.10
CA LYS A 55 -14.96 25.65 -15.15
C LYS A 55 -15.21 24.80 -16.41
N LEU A 56 -14.69 25.21 -17.56
CA LEU A 56 -14.81 24.48 -18.82
C LEU A 56 -14.09 23.12 -18.77
N PHE A 57 -12.88 23.12 -18.21
CA PHE A 57 -12.05 21.92 -18.10
C PHE A 57 -12.38 21.05 -16.88
N GLY A 58 -13.24 21.53 -15.97
CA GLY A 58 -13.61 20.81 -14.74
C GLY A 58 -12.44 20.67 -13.75
N VAL A 59 -11.57 21.69 -13.67
CA VAL A 59 -10.38 21.71 -12.79
C VAL A 59 -10.41 22.91 -11.85
N SER A 60 -9.61 22.88 -10.76
CA SER A 60 -9.35 24.09 -9.94
C SER A 60 -8.49 25.11 -10.71
N MET A 61 -8.67 26.39 -10.40
CA MET A 61 -7.82 27.46 -10.96
C MET A 61 -6.33 27.25 -10.65
N ASP A 62 -6.01 26.66 -9.51
CA ASP A 62 -4.62 26.41 -9.08
C ASP A 62 -3.85 25.53 -10.05
N VAL A 63 -4.55 24.65 -10.77
CA VAL A 63 -3.96 23.75 -11.79
C VAL A 63 -3.17 24.50 -12.87
N PHE A 64 -3.57 25.74 -13.21
CA PHE A 64 -2.83 26.53 -14.19
C PHE A 64 -1.51 27.09 -13.68
N PHE A 65 -1.30 27.10 -12.37
CA PHE A 65 -0.13 27.67 -11.71
C PHE A 65 0.73 26.62 -11.02
N GLU A 66 0.27 25.36 -10.98
CA GLU A 66 1.05 24.25 -10.48
C GLU A 66 2.18 23.95 -11.47
N ALA A 67 3.42 24.20 -11.04
CA ALA A 67 4.58 23.68 -11.76
C ALA A 67 4.45 22.16 -11.80
N GLU A 68 4.64 21.55 -12.97
CA GLU A 68 4.86 20.10 -13.02
C GLU A 68 6.05 19.79 -12.12
N THR A 69 5.77 19.34 -10.89
CA THR A 69 6.77 18.56 -10.17
C THR A 69 7.03 17.36 -11.07
N PRO A 70 8.26 17.18 -11.59
CA PRO A 70 8.54 16.02 -12.41
C PRO A 70 8.14 14.81 -11.57
N LYS A 71 7.09 14.08 -11.99
CA LYS A 71 6.76 12.79 -11.42
C LYS A 71 8.06 12.00 -11.55
N LYS A 72 8.81 11.85 -10.44
CA LYS A 72 10.05 11.06 -10.42
C LYS A 72 9.60 9.66 -10.83
N GLU A 73 9.75 9.32 -12.11
CA GLU A 73 9.62 7.94 -12.54
C GLU A 73 10.65 7.17 -11.72
N LYS A 74 10.16 6.28 -10.85
CA LYS A 74 11.06 5.33 -10.19
C LYS A 74 11.84 4.66 -11.31
N ALA A 75 13.16 4.85 -11.33
CA ALA A 75 14.03 4.15 -12.26
C ALA A 75 13.64 2.67 -12.17
N LYS A 76 13.30 2.03 -13.31
CA LYS A 76 12.95 0.60 -13.32
C LYS A 76 14.09 -0.15 -12.66
N MET A 77 13.83 -0.71 -11.49
CA MET A 77 14.81 -1.59 -10.84
C MET A 77 14.99 -2.81 -11.74
N ASN A 78 16.24 -3.08 -12.13
CA ASN A 78 16.56 -4.28 -12.89
C ASN A 78 16.60 -5.50 -11.96
N GLY A 79 15.47 -5.86 -11.34
CA GLY A 79 15.37 -6.99 -10.44
C GLY A 79 14.47 -6.73 -9.23
N MET A 80 14.30 -7.76 -8.38
CA MET A 80 13.47 -7.67 -7.19
C MET A 80 14.26 -8.05 -5.93
N GLU A 81 13.85 -7.49 -4.79
CA GLU A 81 14.41 -7.79 -3.46
C GLU A 81 13.96 -9.18 -2.98
N SER A 82 14.55 -9.69 -1.88
CA SER A 82 14.09 -10.93 -1.23
C SER A 82 12.65 -10.82 -0.70
N LEU A 83 11.94 -11.95 -0.60
CA LEU A 83 10.61 -12.02 0.00
C LEU A 83 10.59 -11.62 1.48
N ASN A 84 11.72 -11.68 2.19
CA ASN A 84 11.81 -11.19 3.57
C ASN A 84 11.62 -9.67 3.67
N GLN A 85 11.76 -8.94 2.54
CA GLN A 85 11.48 -7.51 2.45
C GLN A 85 10.02 -7.21 2.11
N LEU A 86 9.22 -8.22 1.82
CA LEU A 86 7.79 -8.14 1.62
C LEU A 86 7.01 -8.60 2.87
N TYR A 87 7.36 -9.80 3.35
CA TYR A 87 6.81 -10.37 4.58
C TYR A 87 7.63 -9.89 5.78
N ARG A 88 7.20 -8.84 6.45
CA ARG A 88 7.88 -8.33 7.64
C ARG A 88 7.06 -8.62 8.88
N ILE A 89 7.72 -9.14 9.90
CA ILE A 89 7.12 -9.39 11.21
C ILE A 89 7.32 -8.14 12.06
N GLY A 90 6.23 -7.57 12.57
CA GLY A 90 6.30 -6.36 13.38
C GLY A 90 4.97 -6.00 14.02
N ARG A 91 4.91 -4.83 14.64
CA ARG A 91 3.71 -4.28 15.27
C ARG A 91 2.89 -3.48 14.27
N GLY A 92 1.56 -3.64 14.33
CA GLY A 92 0.64 -2.74 13.68
C GLY A 92 0.54 -1.36 14.37
N PRO A 93 -0.33 -0.48 13.88
CA PRO A 93 -1.31 -0.72 12.82
C PRO A 93 -0.82 -0.44 11.40
N SER A 94 0.33 0.25 11.21
CA SER A 94 0.78 0.70 9.89
C SER A 94 2.25 0.36 9.61
N SER A 95 2.53 -0.15 8.42
CA SER A 95 3.91 -0.39 8.01
C SER A 95 4.70 0.90 7.75
N SER A 96 4.04 1.95 7.23
CA SER A 96 4.68 3.25 6.95
C SER A 96 4.65 4.20 8.15
N HIS A 97 3.59 4.15 8.98
CA HIS A 97 3.41 5.09 10.08
C HIS A 97 3.81 4.54 11.47
N THR A 98 3.97 3.22 11.60
CA THR A 98 4.37 2.57 12.86
C THR A 98 5.72 1.86 12.72
N MET A 99 5.83 0.84 11.84
CA MET A 99 7.06 0.05 11.70
C MET A 99 8.24 0.85 11.13
N GLY A 100 7.99 1.75 10.16
CA GLY A 100 9.01 2.63 9.59
C GLY A 100 9.60 3.59 10.64
N PRO A 101 8.79 4.39 11.32
CA PRO A 101 9.23 5.23 12.45
C PRO A 101 9.91 4.45 13.58
N GLU A 102 9.38 3.29 13.99
CA GLU A 102 10.02 2.42 14.98
C GLU A 102 11.45 2.08 14.56
N LYS A 103 11.62 1.59 13.31
CA LYS A 103 12.94 1.25 12.78
C LYS A 103 13.90 2.44 12.72
N ALA A 104 13.40 3.62 12.33
CA ALA A 104 14.20 4.85 12.29
C ALA A 104 14.69 5.23 13.71
N CYS A 105 13.81 5.16 14.69
CA CYS A 105 14.12 5.45 16.09
C CYS A 105 15.13 4.44 16.68
N ILE A 106 14.99 3.15 16.40
CA ILE A 106 15.96 2.12 16.83
C ILE A 106 17.35 2.47 16.32
N LEU A 107 17.49 2.68 14.99
CA LEU A 107 18.79 2.99 14.39
C LEU A 107 19.38 4.31 14.88
N PHE A 108 18.54 5.33 15.08
CA PHE A 108 18.99 6.63 15.56
C PHE A 108 19.43 6.57 17.04
N LYS A 109 18.71 5.83 17.90
CA LYS A 109 19.08 5.57 19.28
C LYS A 109 20.40 4.81 19.40
N GLU A 110 20.58 3.75 18.61
CA GLU A 110 21.81 2.98 18.58
C GLU A 110 23.03 3.83 18.17
N LYS A 111 22.83 4.79 17.26
CA LYS A 111 23.86 5.75 16.83
C LYS A 111 24.18 6.79 17.91
N ASN A 112 23.23 7.11 18.76
CA ASN A 112 23.33 8.16 19.79
C ASN A 112 23.12 7.62 21.21
N PRO A 113 23.97 6.69 21.68
CA PRO A 113 23.79 6.02 22.99
C PRO A 113 23.94 6.98 24.18
N ASP A 114 24.61 8.10 23.99
CA ASP A 114 24.89 9.11 25.03
C ASP A 114 23.89 10.29 25.06
N ALA A 115 22.85 10.25 24.21
CA ALA A 115 21.83 11.30 24.21
C ALA A 115 20.99 11.26 25.50
N ASP A 116 20.72 12.43 26.07
CA ASP A 116 19.87 12.60 27.24
C ASP A 116 18.44 13.08 26.92
N GLU A 117 18.22 13.52 25.67
CA GLU A 117 16.92 13.89 25.14
C GLU A 117 16.85 13.66 23.63
N PHE A 118 15.68 13.27 23.12
CA PHE A 118 15.35 13.20 21.71
C PHE A 118 14.18 14.13 21.37
N LYS A 119 14.18 14.64 20.15
CA LYS A 119 13.04 15.32 19.54
C LYS A 119 12.78 14.72 18.17
N VAL A 120 11.51 14.48 17.86
CA VAL A 120 11.07 13.99 16.54
C VAL A 120 10.00 14.92 15.98
N ILE A 121 10.16 15.33 14.72
CA ILE A 121 9.17 16.13 14.01
C ILE A 121 8.62 15.30 12.85
N LEU A 122 7.30 15.21 12.78
CA LEU A 122 6.57 14.47 11.75
C LEU A 122 5.96 15.44 10.75
N TYR A 123 6.04 15.09 9.45
CA TYR A 123 5.54 15.92 8.36
C TYR A 123 4.58 15.14 7.45
N GLY A 124 3.81 15.87 6.63
CA GLY A 124 2.94 15.33 5.60
C GLY A 124 1.93 14.30 6.13
N SER A 125 1.89 13.10 5.54
CA SER A 125 0.97 12.04 5.98
C SER A 125 1.29 11.54 7.38
N LEU A 126 2.58 11.45 7.77
CA LEU A 126 2.97 11.10 9.15
C LEU A 126 2.44 12.10 10.19
N ALA A 127 2.34 13.38 9.85
CA ALA A 127 1.72 14.36 10.74
C ALA A 127 0.20 14.22 10.74
N LYS A 128 -0.43 14.16 9.56
CA LYS A 128 -1.89 14.20 9.41
C LYS A 128 -2.60 12.98 10.01
N THR A 129 -2.02 11.80 9.87
CA THR A 129 -2.63 10.52 10.28
C THR A 129 -1.85 9.80 11.40
N GLY A 130 -0.69 10.33 11.80
CA GLY A 130 0.23 9.65 12.73
C GLY A 130 -0.38 9.32 14.08
N LYS A 131 -1.24 10.17 14.63
CA LYS A 131 -1.95 9.89 15.90
C LYS A 131 -2.86 8.65 15.76
N GLY A 132 -3.59 8.54 14.65
CA GLY A 132 -4.44 7.39 14.35
C GLY A 132 -3.65 6.10 14.14
N HIS A 133 -2.38 6.22 13.75
CA HIS A 133 -1.47 5.09 13.54
C HIS A 133 -0.53 4.85 14.73
N CYS A 134 -0.76 5.49 15.88
CA CYS A 134 0.07 5.38 17.09
C CYS A 134 1.55 5.71 16.83
N THR A 135 1.85 6.61 15.87
CA THR A 135 3.23 6.95 15.48
C THR A 135 3.99 7.59 16.63
N ASP A 136 3.37 8.52 17.36
CA ASP A 136 3.92 9.15 18.56
C ASP A 136 4.22 8.11 19.65
N THR A 137 3.25 7.27 19.96
CA THR A 137 3.38 6.23 20.99
C THR A 137 4.51 5.24 20.68
N VAL A 138 4.66 4.82 19.41
CA VAL A 138 5.74 3.91 19.03
C VAL A 138 7.11 4.60 19.09
N ILE A 139 7.20 5.86 18.70
CA ILE A 139 8.43 6.67 18.79
C ILE A 139 8.87 6.81 20.25
N GLU A 140 7.96 7.28 21.12
CA GLU A 140 8.23 7.47 22.55
C GLU A 140 8.64 6.16 23.23
N SER A 141 7.90 5.07 22.98
CA SER A 141 8.21 3.76 23.56
C SER A 141 9.54 3.18 23.07
N THR A 142 9.93 3.45 21.83
CA THR A 142 11.18 2.97 21.23
C THR A 142 12.39 3.75 21.78
N LEU A 143 12.26 5.06 21.95
CA LEU A 143 13.31 5.91 22.46
C LEU A 143 13.46 5.85 23.98
N ALA A 144 12.43 5.37 24.70
CA ALA A 144 12.49 5.16 26.14
C ALA A 144 13.72 4.29 26.56
N PRO A 145 14.36 4.51 27.74
CA PRO A 145 13.95 5.44 28.80
C PRO A 145 14.37 6.91 28.58
N THR A 146 15.07 7.23 27.47
CA THR A 146 15.48 8.60 27.18
C THR A 146 14.23 9.44 26.83
N PRO A 147 14.01 10.60 27.43
CA PRO A 147 12.89 11.49 27.12
C PRO A 147 12.83 11.84 25.63
N CYS A 148 11.63 11.87 25.07
CA CYS A 148 11.40 12.22 23.69
C CYS A 148 10.20 13.16 23.56
N VAL A 149 10.35 14.23 22.77
CA VAL A 149 9.26 15.12 22.36
C VAL A 149 8.90 14.83 20.90
N VAL A 150 7.62 14.52 20.63
CA VAL A 150 7.11 14.31 19.27
C VAL A 150 6.25 15.50 18.85
N GLU A 151 6.64 16.17 17.77
CA GLU A 151 5.91 17.29 17.19
C GLU A 151 5.29 16.90 15.83
N PHE A 152 4.08 17.40 15.60
CA PHE A 152 3.36 17.20 14.33
C PHE A 152 3.31 18.54 13.58
N ASP A 153 4.05 18.66 12.49
CA ASP A 153 4.02 19.85 11.63
C ASP A 153 3.05 19.63 10.45
N TYR A 154 1.86 20.18 10.58
CA TYR A 154 0.78 20.12 9.60
C TYR A 154 0.93 21.13 8.46
N LEU A 155 1.82 22.11 8.60
CA LEU A 155 1.89 23.29 7.72
C LEU A 155 2.97 23.17 6.65
N LYS A 156 4.01 22.39 6.89
CA LYS A 156 5.11 22.23 5.95
C LYS A 156 4.67 21.39 4.75
N THR A 157 4.61 22.02 3.58
CA THR A 157 4.20 21.39 2.30
C THR A 157 5.36 21.09 1.36
N ASP A 158 6.49 21.80 1.51
CA ASP A 158 7.72 21.57 0.75
C ASP A 158 8.51 20.41 1.39
N ILE A 159 8.09 19.20 1.09
CA ILE A 159 8.67 17.94 1.58
C ILE A 159 8.94 16.99 0.43
N ASP A 160 10.09 16.33 0.44
CA ASP A 160 10.50 15.40 -0.63
C ASP A 160 9.69 14.11 -0.69
N HIS A 161 9.07 13.71 0.44
CA HIS A 161 8.28 12.49 0.56
C HIS A 161 7.10 12.70 1.53
N PRO A 162 5.89 12.17 1.25
CA PRO A 162 4.71 12.35 2.10
C PRO A 162 4.89 11.80 3.53
N ASN A 163 5.75 10.80 3.74
CA ASN A 163 6.05 10.24 5.05
C ASN A 163 7.46 10.65 5.50
N THR A 164 7.66 11.94 5.70
CA THR A 164 8.93 12.52 6.17
C THR A 164 8.92 12.68 7.69
N MET A 165 10.03 12.32 8.34
CA MET A 165 10.31 12.60 9.75
C MET A 165 11.73 13.10 9.95
N GLU A 166 11.91 13.95 10.95
CA GLU A 166 13.21 14.46 11.39
C GLU A 166 13.47 14.02 12.84
N LEU A 167 14.65 13.47 13.08
CA LEU A 167 15.09 13.05 14.43
C LEU A 167 16.28 13.89 14.86
N TYR A 168 16.23 14.36 16.10
CA TYR A 168 17.24 15.16 16.74
C TYR A 168 17.67 14.50 18.06
N ALA A 169 18.99 14.45 18.33
CA ALA A 169 19.55 14.01 19.59
C ALA A 169 20.19 15.21 20.31
N TYR A 170 20.00 15.26 21.61
CA TYR A 170 20.58 16.31 22.47
C TYR A 170 21.39 15.70 23.59
N LYS A 171 22.43 16.44 24.02
CA LYS A 171 23.20 16.17 25.24
C LYS A 171 23.45 17.48 26.00
N ASN A 172 23.02 17.53 27.23
CA ASN A 172 23.09 18.76 28.09
C ASN A 172 22.45 19.99 27.38
N GLY A 173 21.32 19.80 26.69
CA GLY A 173 20.60 20.85 25.97
C GLY A 173 21.23 21.31 24.66
N VAL A 174 22.33 20.68 24.22
CA VAL A 174 22.98 20.98 22.93
C VAL A 174 22.65 19.88 21.94
N GLN A 175 22.21 20.26 20.74
CA GLN A 175 21.98 19.30 19.65
C GLN A 175 23.29 18.66 19.21
N THR A 176 23.36 17.32 19.27
CA THR A 176 24.54 16.53 18.92
C THR A 176 24.43 15.80 17.59
N ASP A 177 23.22 15.43 17.18
CA ASP A 177 22.98 14.75 15.91
C ASP A 177 21.62 15.13 15.33
N PHE A 178 21.49 14.96 14.00
CA PHE A 178 20.28 15.20 13.23
C PHE A 178 20.22 14.26 12.05
N ILE A 179 19.02 13.74 11.76
CA ILE A 179 18.79 12.93 10.58
C ILE A 179 17.38 13.15 10.06
N ARG A 180 17.22 13.26 8.73
CA ARG A 180 15.92 13.22 8.06
C ARG A 180 15.70 11.87 7.43
N VAL A 181 14.51 11.30 7.66
CA VAL A 181 14.14 9.94 7.27
C VAL A 181 12.82 9.98 6.52
N PHE A 182 12.72 9.16 5.48
CA PHE A 182 11.52 8.92 4.69
C PHE A 182 11.03 7.49 4.94
N SER A 183 9.77 7.33 5.36
CA SER A 183 9.14 6.00 5.44
C SER A 183 8.48 5.67 4.10
N VAL A 184 9.16 4.85 3.30
CA VAL A 184 8.83 4.61 1.89
C VAL A 184 7.89 3.41 1.65
N GLY A 185 7.17 2.98 2.69
CA GLY A 185 6.19 1.88 2.65
C GLY A 185 6.77 0.52 3.01
N GLY A 186 5.88 -0.41 3.42
CA GLY A 186 6.26 -1.76 3.83
C GLY A 186 7.22 -1.80 5.04
N GLY A 187 7.29 -0.77 5.88
CA GLY A 187 8.25 -0.65 6.98
C GLY A 187 9.70 -0.37 6.54
N ARG A 188 9.92 0.04 5.29
CA ARG A 188 11.23 0.49 4.78
C ARG A 188 11.41 1.98 5.04
N ILE A 189 12.65 2.35 5.36
CA ILE A 189 13.05 3.74 5.55
C ILE A 189 14.20 4.11 4.62
N GLU A 190 14.28 5.38 4.26
CA GLU A 190 15.37 5.98 3.49
C GLU A 190 15.88 7.23 4.24
N PHE A 191 17.17 7.49 4.17
CA PHE A 191 17.79 8.65 4.81
C PHE A 191 18.07 9.73 3.78
N GLU A 192 17.85 11.00 4.13
CA GLU A 192 18.20 12.13 3.26
C GLU A 192 19.69 12.10 2.89
N GLY A 193 19.99 12.30 1.61
CA GLY A 193 21.39 12.37 1.11
C GLY A 193 22.15 11.06 1.11
N SER A 194 21.65 9.99 1.72
CA SER A 194 22.24 8.68 1.54
C SER A 194 21.65 8.05 0.28
N LYS A 195 22.52 7.60 -0.63
CA LYS A 195 22.11 6.51 -1.51
C LYS A 195 21.93 5.36 -0.56
N THR A 196 20.70 5.13 -0.09
CA THR A 196 20.37 4.00 0.76
C THR A 196 21.03 2.80 0.15
N ALA A 197 21.71 1.99 0.95
CA ALA A 197 22.08 0.67 0.49
C ALA A 197 20.76 0.03 0.05
N THR A 198 20.51 0.04 -1.25
CA THR A 198 19.38 -0.65 -1.85
C THR A 198 19.51 -2.07 -1.35
N GLU A 199 18.47 -2.57 -0.71
CA GLU A 199 18.45 -3.99 -0.33
C GLU A 199 18.91 -4.80 -1.53
N PRO A 200 19.73 -5.83 -1.34
CA PRO A 200 20.33 -6.53 -2.46
C PRO A 200 19.24 -7.08 -3.39
N ILE A 201 19.43 -6.87 -4.67
CA ILE A 201 18.63 -7.51 -5.69
C ILE A 201 18.91 -8.99 -5.66
N VAL A 202 17.91 -9.78 -5.39
CA VAL A 202 17.98 -11.24 -5.31
C VAL A 202 17.43 -11.88 -6.59
N TYR A 203 16.32 -11.37 -7.11
CA TYR A 203 15.69 -11.85 -8.33
C TYR A 203 16.13 -11.01 -9.53
N ASN A 204 16.73 -11.62 -10.54
CA ASN A 204 17.14 -10.93 -11.76
C ASN A 204 15.98 -10.68 -12.74
N LEU A 205 14.85 -11.40 -12.60
CA LEU A 205 13.67 -11.23 -13.41
C LEU A 205 12.62 -10.42 -12.64
N SER A 206 12.06 -9.41 -13.28
CA SER A 206 11.10 -8.47 -12.66
C SER A 206 9.77 -8.38 -13.39
N THR A 207 9.49 -9.27 -14.37
CA THR A 207 8.17 -9.36 -15.01
C THR A 207 7.61 -10.78 -14.88
N PHE A 208 6.29 -10.90 -14.77
CA PHE A 208 5.68 -12.24 -14.70
C PHE A 208 5.88 -13.00 -16.01
N LYS A 209 5.88 -12.31 -17.13
CA LYS A 209 6.15 -12.88 -18.46
C LYS A 209 7.49 -13.63 -18.49
N ASP A 210 8.57 -13.00 -18.01
CA ASP A 210 9.90 -13.59 -18.03
C ASP A 210 10.04 -14.73 -17.02
N ILE A 211 9.50 -14.56 -15.80
CA ILE A 211 9.45 -15.62 -14.79
C ILE A 211 8.68 -16.84 -15.29
N LYS A 212 7.54 -16.63 -15.95
CA LYS A 212 6.73 -17.70 -16.54
C LYS A 212 7.49 -18.44 -17.63
N ALA A 213 8.23 -17.73 -18.49
CA ALA A 213 9.06 -18.32 -19.54
C ALA A 213 10.19 -19.15 -18.93
N TYR A 214 10.91 -18.62 -17.95
CA TYR A 214 11.95 -19.32 -17.19
C TYR A 214 11.42 -20.61 -16.53
N CYS A 215 10.33 -20.50 -15.79
CA CYS A 215 9.68 -21.65 -15.15
C CYS A 215 9.16 -22.68 -16.17
N LYS A 216 8.80 -22.26 -17.38
CA LYS A 216 8.39 -23.20 -18.46
C LYS A 216 9.58 -24.01 -18.95
N GLU A 217 10.72 -23.36 -19.19
CA GLU A 217 11.96 -24.01 -19.62
C GLU A 217 12.48 -25.02 -18.60
N LYS A 218 12.55 -24.61 -17.35
CA LYS A 218 13.01 -25.44 -16.22
C LYS A 218 11.99 -26.50 -15.77
N LYS A 219 10.73 -26.45 -16.24
CA LYS A 219 9.59 -27.25 -15.77
C LYS A 219 9.26 -27.01 -14.29
N TYR A 220 9.54 -25.83 -13.78
CA TYR A 220 9.30 -25.42 -12.40
C TYR A 220 7.86 -24.95 -12.16
N ARG A 221 7.36 -25.13 -10.94
CA ARG A 221 6.29 -24.33 -10.36
C ARG A 221 6.85 -22.98 -9.92
N LEU A 222 5.98 -22.01 -9.56
CA LEU A 222 6.44 -20.66 -9.18
C LEU A 222 7.26 -20.70 -7.87
N TRP A 223 6.86 -21.49 -6.89
CA TRP A 223 7.62 -21.63 -5.65
C TRP A 223 9.03 -22.25 -5.85
N GLN A 224 9.21 -23.09 -6.87
CA GLN A 224 10.54 -23.66 -7.18
C GLN A 224 11.51 -22.62 -7.75
N TYR A 225 10.96 -21.61 -8.44
CA TYR A 225 11.78 -20.46 -8.84
C TYR A 225 12.20 -19.63 -7.61
N VAL A 226 11.33 -19.47 -6.61
CA VAL A 226 11.70 -18.83 -5.33
C VAL A 226 12.80 -19.65 -4.61
N ASP A 227 12.62 -20.95 -4.54
CA ASP A 227 13.59 -21.89 -3.93
C ASP A 227 14.99 -21.78 -4.57
N GLU A 228 15.05 -21.79 -5.92
CA GLU A 228 16.32 -21.67 -6.66
C GLU A 228 17.01 -20.32 -6.41
N VAL A 229 16.23 -19.24 -6.28
CA VAL A 229 16.77 -17.88 -6.18
C VAL A 229 17.16 -17.53 -4.74
N GLU A 230 16.33 -17.86 -3.75
CA GLU A 230 16.52 -17.46 -2.35
C GLU A 230 17.28 -18.53 -1.53
N GLY A 231 17.29 -19.80 -1.99
CA GLY A 231 17.93 -20.91 -1.29
C GLY A 231 17.19 -21.37 -0.02
N GLU A 232 17.90 -22.13 0.83
CA GLU A 232 17.29 -22.78 2.01
C GLU A 232 16.79 -21.78 3.07
N TYR A 233 17.45 -20.64 3.21
CA TYR A 233 17.12 -19.62 4.21
C TYR A 233 15.65 -19.15 4.14
N ILE A 234 15.08 -19.08 2.94
CA ILE A 234 13.71 -18.55 2.79
C ILE A 234 12.68 -19.45 3.45
N TRP A 235 12.90 -20.75 3.49
CA TRP A 235 11.94 -21.70 4.07
C TRP A 235 11.85 -21.58 5.59
N ASP A 236 12.97 -21.38 6.27
CA ASP A 236 12.98 -21.10 7.70
C ASP A 236 12.27 -19.78 8.00
N TYR A 237 12.52 -18.76 7.18
CA TYR A 237 11.86 -17.48 7.31
C TYR A 237 10.34 -17.59 7.06
N LEU A 238 9.91 -18.24 5.98
CA LEU A 238 8.48 -18.46 5.70
C LEU A 238 7.80 -19.33 6.76
N SER A 239 8.51 -20.26 7.38
CA SER A 239 8.01 -21.02 8.52
C SER A 239 7.72 -20.12 9.73
N LEU A 240 8.63 -19.19 10.04
CA LEU A 240 8.41 -18.17 11.07
C LEU A 240 7.24 -17.21 10.71
N VAL A 241 7.16 -16.81 9.44
CA VAL A 241 6.05 -16.00 8.89
C VAL A 241 4.72 -16.72 9.11
N TRP A 242 4.63 -17.99 8.70
CA TRP A 242 3.38 -18.76 8.83
C TRP A 242 2.99 -18.96 10.29
N LYS A 243 3.95 -19.30 11.15
CA LYS A 243 3.69 -19.39 12.59
C LYS A 243 3.13 -18.07 13.14
N THR A 244 3.75 -16.93 12.80
CA THR A 244 3.28 -15.62 13.28
C THR A 244 1.89 -15.28 12.74
N MET A 245 1.56 -15.65 11.49
CA MET A 245 0.24 -15.47 10.91
C MET A 245 -0.81 -16.28 11.67
N LYS A 246 -0.53 -17.57 11.98
CA LYS A 246 -1.41 -18.42 12.80
C LYS A 246 -1.62 -17.84 14.19
N ASP A 247 -0.53 -17.49 14.86
CA ASP A 247 -0.58 -16.88 16.21
C ASP A 247 -1.43 -15.59 16.24
N ALA A 248 -1.40 -14.79 15.17
CA ALA A 248 -2.21 -13.57 15.07
C ALA A 248 -3.71 -13.89 14.91
N ILE A 249 -4.07 -14.91 14.11
CA ILE A 249 -5.46 -15.37 13.95
C ILE A 249 -5.97 -15.91 15.28
N GLU A 250 -5.24 -16.82 15.92
CA GLU A 250 -5.65 -17.48 17.15
C GLU A 250 -5.88 -16.47 18.28
N ARG A 251 -4.93 -15.52 18.47
CA ARG A 251 -5.13 -14.44 19.45
C ARG A 251 -6.32 -13.54 19.11
N GLY A 252 -6.50 -13.19 17.83
CA GLY A 252 -7.59 -12.30 17.43
C GLY A 252 -8.97 -12.93 17.57
N ILE A 253 -9.10 -14.26 17.43
CA ILE A 253 -10.36 -14.98 17.67
C ILE A 253 -10.68 -15.01 19.17
N GLU A 254 -9.70 -15.07 20.05
CA GLU A 254 -9.91 -15.09 21.49
C GLU A 254 -10.16 -13.69 22.07
N ASP A 255 -9.73 -12.64 21.40
CA ASP A 255 -9.72 -11.27 21.86
C ASP A 255 -11.11 -10.61 21.73
N GLU A 256 -11.49 -9.80 22.71
CA GLU A 256 -12.77 -9.08 22.78
C GLU A 256 -12.57 -7.63 23.21
N GLY A 257 -13.64 -6.85 23.12
CA GLY A 257 -13.68 -5.46 23.57
C GLY A 257 -13.63 -4.47 22.43
N VAL A 258 -13.14 -3.27 22.70
CA VAL A 258 -13.12 -2.11 21.79
C VAL A 258 -11.72 -1.89 21.25
N LEU A 259 -11.61 -1.56 19.97
CA LEU A 259 -10.34 -1.16 19.36
C LEU A 259 -9.88 0.20 19.89
N PRO A 260 -8.57 0.42 20.03
CA PRO A 260 -8.04 1.70 20.49
C PRO A 260 -8.26 2.82 19.45
N GLY A 261 -8.22 4.09 19.88
CA GLY A 261 -8.26 5.25 18.98
C GLY A 261 -9.56 6.07 19.00
N GLY A 262 -10.55 5.69 19.80
CA GLY A 262 -11.72 6.54 20.11
C GLY A 262 -12.92 6.41 19.15
N LEU A 263 -12.84 5.53 18.10
CA LEU A 263 -14.01 5.24 17.24
C LEU A 263 -14.98 4.23 17.88
N GLU A 264 -14.67 3.70 19.06
CA GLU A 264 -15.47 2.71 19.78
C GLU A 264 -15.86 1.45 18.94
N VAL A 265 -15.02 1.10 17.97
CA VAL A 265 -15.23 -0.07 17.11
C VAL A 265 -15.08 -1.35 17.95
N GLN A 266 -16.15 -2.11 18.03
CA GLN A 266 -16.15 -3.41 18.70
C GLN A 266 -15.38 -4.45 17.89
N LYS A 267 -14.56 -5.27 18.58
CA LYS A 267 -13.94 -6.45 17.97
C LYS A 267 -15.02 -7.48 17.61
N LYS A 268 -14.97 -8.00 16.40
CA LYS A 268 -16.02 -8.88 15.83
C LYS A 268 -15.51 -10.25 15.45
N ALA A 269 -14.18 -10.49 15.44
CA ALA A 269 -13.60 -11.77 15.00
C ALA A 269 -14.18 -12.95 15.78
N LYS A 270 -14.16 -12.89 17.10
CA LYS A 270 -14.71 -13.93 17.99
C LYS A 270 -16.21 -14.14 17.79
N TYR A 271 -16.96 -13.04 17.63
CA TYR A 271 -18.40 -13.11 17.34
C TYR A 271 -18.65 -13.84 16.02
N LEU A 272 -17.96 -13.47 14.95
CA LEU A 272 -18.08 -14.12 13.64
C LEU A 272 -17.69 -15.60 13.70
N TYR A 273 -16.63 -15.92 14.44
CA TYR A 273 -16.15 -17.30 14.57
C TYR A 273 -17.16 -18.20 15.30
N ASN A 274 -17.71 -17.73 16.41
CA ASN A 274 -18.64 -18.49 17.26
C ASN A 274 -20.09 -18.44 16.77
N MET A 275 -20.40 -17.62 15.75
CA MET A 275 -21.77 -17.45 15.28
C MET A 275 -22.25 -18.74 14.59
N GLU A 276 -23.37 -19.27 15.06
CA GLU A 276 -24.08 -20.38 14.42
C GLU A 276 -25.41 -19.89 13.86
N HIS A 277 -25.61 -20.08 12.57
CA HIS A 277 -26.89 -19.79 11.90
C HIS A 277 -27.65 -21.09 11.64
N ILE A 278 -28.90 -21.13 12.04
CA ILE A 278 -29.79 -22.24 11.68
C ILE A 278 -29.98 -22.21 10.16
N GLY A 279 -29.62 -23.33 9.50
CA GLY A 279 -29.74 -23.46 8.05
C GLY A 279 -28.65 -22.74 7.25
N GLU A 280 -27.50 -22.42 7.85
CA GLU A 280 -26.34 -21.84 7.14
C GLU A 280 -25.88 -22.79 6.02
N SER A 281 -25.78 -22.29 4.79
CA SER A 281 -25.19 -23.04 3.67
C SER A 281 -23.69 -23.23 3.87
N ALA A 282 -23.10 -24.19 3.15
CA ALA A 282 -21.65 -24.41 3.18
C ALA A 282 -20.89 -23.17 2.74
N GLU A 283 -21.40 -22.45 1.74
CA GLU A 283 -20.82 -21.23 1.21
C GLU A 283 -20.91 -20.07 2.21
N THR A 284 -22.04 -19.93 2.90
CA THR A 284 -22.20 -18.90 3.94
C THR A 284 -21.26 -19.15 5.10
N ARG A 285 -21.10 -20.42 5.51
CA ARG A 285 -20.15 -20.83 6.55
C ARG A 285 -18.72 -20.51 6.12
N GLU A 286 -18.33 -20.88 4.90
CA GLU A 286 -17.01 -20.56 4.36
C GLU A 286 -16.74 -19.04 4.43
N ASN A 287 -17.70 -18.24 3.95
CA ASN A 287 -17.60 -16.80 3.98
C ASN A 287 -17.40 -16.27 5.41
N ARG A 288 -18.21 -16.74 6.36
CA ARG A 288 -18.15 -16.33 7.75
C ARG A 288 -16.82 -16.70 8.42
N GLU A 289 -16.35 -17.93 8.23
CA GLU A 289 -15.09 -18.41 8.81
C GLU A 289 -13.89 -17.66 8.24
N VAL A 290 -13.80 -17.48 6.91
CA VAL A 290 -12.73 -16.69 6.28
C VAL A 290 -12.77 -15.23 6.73
N CYS A 291 -13.96 -14.62 6.82
CA CYS A 291 -14.10 -13.26 7.35
C CYS A 291 -13.66 -13.18 8.80
N SER A 292 -14.00 -14.15 9.66
CA SER A 292 -13.60 -14.15 11.07
C SER A 292 -12.06 -14.14 11.22
N TYR A 293 -11.35 -14.92 10.41
CA TYR A 293 -9.87 -14.94 10.39
C TYR A 293 -9.27 -13.65 9.87
N ALA A 294 -9.87 -13.03 8.84
CA ALA A 294 -9.42 -11.73 8.33
C ALA A 294 -9.63 -10.62 9.36
N PHE A 295 -10.79 -10.61 10.05
CA PHE A 295 -11.06 -9.72 11.17
C PHE A 295 -10.06 -9.94 12.30
N ALA A 296 -9.78 -11.19 12.69
CA ALA A 296 -8.86 -11.53 13.77
C ALA A 296 -7.48 -10.89 13.59
N VAL A 297 -6.87 -11.06 12.41
CA VAL A 297 -5.56 -10.45 12.10
C VAL A 297 -5.66 -8.93 12.02
N SER A 298 -6.72 -8.41 11.41
CA SER A 298 -6.89 -6.95 11.24
C SER A 298 -7.14 -6.25 12.57
N GLU A 299 -7.89 -6.86 13.50
CA GLU A 299 -8.12 -6.36 14.84
C GLU A 299 -6.85 -6.44 15.70
N GLN A 300 -6.05 -7.51 15.57
CA GLN A 300 -4.72 -7.59 16.17
C GLN A 300 -3.81 -6.48 15.62
N ASN A 301 -3.83 -6.24 14.30
CA ASN A 301 -3.10 -5.14 13.69
C ASN A 301 -3.52 -3.79 14.27
N ALA A 302 -4.82 -3.51 14.30
CA ALA A 302 -5.38 -2.25 14.80
C ALA A 302 -5.10 -2.01 16.30
N SER A 303 -4.92 -3.10 17.05
CA SER A 303 -4.59 -3.07 18.49
C SER A 303 -3.08 -2.99 18.78
N GLY A 304 -2.21 -2.81 17.77
CA GLY A 304 -0.75 -2.79 17.94
C GLY A 304 -0.15 -4.17 18.20
N GLY A 305 -0.87 -5.25 17.89
CA GLY A 305 -0.41 -6.63 18.00
C GLY A 305 0.66 -6.97 16.96
N ARG A 306 1.35 -8.09 17.22
CA ARG A 306 2.36 -8.63 16.31
C ARG A 306 1.71 -9.33 15.13
N ILE A 307 1.98 -8.86 13.91
CA ILE A 307 1.46 -9.39 12.65
C ILE A 307 2.59 -9.54 11.62
N VAL A 308 2.22 -10.07 10.46
CA VAL A 308 3.10 -10.10 9.28
C VAL A 308 2.52 -9.19 8.20
N THR A 309 3.34 -8.32 7.61
CA THR A 309 2.92 -7.55 6.44
C THR A 309 2.66 -8.49 5.24
N ALA A 310 1.54 -8.32 4.53
CA ALA A 310 1.21 -9.11 3.35
C ALA A 310 0.33 -8.32 2.35
N PRO A 311 0.84 -7.28 1.61
CA PRO A 311 2.20 -6.75 1.67
C PRO A 311 2.42 -5.66 2.74
N THR A 312 1.36 -5.12 3.35
CA THR A 312 1.38 -4.06 4.38
C THR A 312 0.67 -4.50 5.64
N CYS A 313 0.78 -3.70 6.71
CA CYS A 313 0.01 -3.92 7.93
C CYS A 313 -1.50 -3.81 7.67
N GLY A 314 -1.92 -2.76 6.94
CA GLY A 314 -3.33 -2.50 6.63
C GLY A 314 -4.03 -3.62 5.83
N ALA A 315 -3.26 -4.46 5.14
CA ALA A 315 -3.77 -5.58 4.33
C ALA A 315 -3.34 -6.96 4.87
N SER A 316 -2.82 -7.02 6.10
CA SER A 316 -2.22 -8.22 6.71
C SER A 316 -3.20 -9.36 6.97
N GLY A 317 -4.52 -9.09 6.98
CA GLY A 317 -5.56 -10.08 7.25
C GLY A 317 -5.91 -10.98 6.06
N VAL A 318 -5.68 -10.52 4.82
CA VAL A 318 -6.20 -11.19 3.61
C VAL A 318 -5.57 -12.56 3.38
N LEU A 319 -4.25 -12.58 3.21
CA LEU A 319 -3.51 -13.80 2.87
C LEU A 319 -3.58 -14.89 3.96
N PRO A 320 -3.34 -14.56 5.24
CA PRO A 320 -3.39 -15.59 6.29
C PRO A 320 -4.79 -16.16 6.49
N ALA A 321 -5.85 -15.34 6.36
CA ALA A 321 -7.22 -15.84 6.50
C ALA A 321 -7.55 -16.92 5.46
N VAL A 322 -7.20 -16.68 4.20
CA VAL A 322 -7.43 -17.68 3.12
C VAL A 322 -6.62 -18.94 3.36
N LEU A 323 -5.32 -18.82 3.67
CA LEU A 323 -4.46 -19.98 3.86
C LEU A 323 -4.82 -20.79 5.10
N TYR A 324 -5.17 -20.13 6.21
CA TYR A 324 -5.56 -20.79 7.45
C TYR A 324 -6.86 -21.57 7.27
N TYR A 325 -7.86 -20.94 6.65
CA TYR A 325 -9.11 -21.62 6.31
C TYR A 325 -8.87 -22.86 5.44
N MET A 326 -8.07 -22.73 4.39
CA MET A 326 -7.77 -23.83 3.47
C MET A 326 -6.98 -24.94 4.15
N GLN A 327 -6.05 -24.61 5.05
CA GLN A 327 -5.32 -25.60 5.82
C GLN A 327 -6.26 -26.41 6.71
N LEU A 328 -7.15 -25.75 7.44
CA LEU A 328 -8.12 -26.43 8.31
C LEU A 328 -9.13 -27.28 7.52
N LYS A 329 -9.67 -26.75 6.43
CA LYS A 329 -10.71 -27.40 5.63
C LYS A 329 -10.19 -28.57 4.81
N HIS A 330 -9.01 -28.47 4.23
CA HIS A 330 -8.48 -29.44 3.28
C HIS A 330 -7.28 -30.24 3.82
N GLY A 331 -6.81 -29.94 5.03
CA GLY A 331 -5.71 -30.68 5.66
C GLY A 331 -4.35 -30.46 4.97
N TYR A 332 -4.13 -29.30 4.33
CA TYR A 332 -2.83 -28.99 3.74
C TYR A 332 -1.72 -28.98 4.79
N THR A 333 -0.59 -29.58 4.45
CA THR A 333 0.61 -29.58 5.29
C THR A 333 1.24 -28.20 5.36
N ASP A 334 1.98 -27.92 6.45
CA ASP A 334 2.75 -26.66 6.55
C ASP A 334 3.67 -26.48 5.34
N LYS A 335 4.31 -27.54 4.83
CA LYS A 335 5.14 -27.47 3.62
C LYS A 335 4.37 -26.92 2.41
N GLN A 336 3.12 -27.38 2.19
CA GLN A 336 2.29 -26.88 1.09
C GLN A 336 1.91 -25.40 1.30
N ILE A 337 1.64 -25.01 2.54
CA ILE A 337 1.36 -23.62 2.89
C ILE A 337 2.60 -22.73 2.63
N LEU A 338 3.80 -23.21 2.99
CA LEU A 338 5.05 -22.44 2.70
C LEU A 338 5.26 -22.29 1.19
N GLN A 339 4.98 -23.31 0.39
CA GLN A 339 5.03 -23.22 -1.09
C GLN A 339 4.01 -22.22 -1.63
N ALA A 340 2.82 -22.17 -1.04
CA ALA A 340 1.79 -21.17 -1.37
C ALA A 340 2.22 -19.76 -0.96
N LEU A 341 2.82 -19.57 0.22
CA LEU A 341 3.38 -18.30 0.67
C LEU A 341 4.50 -17.83 -0.28
N ALA A 342 5.40 -18.71 -0.71
CA ALA A 342 6.45 -18.40 -1.68
C ALA A 342 5.85 -17.91 -3.01
N THR A 343 4.82 -18.60 -3.52
CA THR A 343 4.12 -18.20 -4.75
C THR A 343 3.39 -16.88 -4.59
N GLY A 344 2.62 -16.67 -3.51
CA GLY A 344 1.95 -15.41 -3.21
C GLY A 344 2.93 -14.26 -3.00
N GLY A 345 4.03 -14.51 -2.29
CA GLY A 345 5.12 -13.55 -2.09
C GLY A 345 5.77 -13.10 -3.40
N LEU A 346 6.00 -14.03 -4.33
CA LEU A 346 6.54 -13.69 -5.65
C LEU A 346 5.63 -12.72 -6.41
N ILE A 347 4.30 -12.92 -6.38
CA ILE A 347 3.34 -12.00 -6.97
C ILE A 347 3.36 -10.64 -6.27
N GLY A 348 3.35 -10.62 -4.94
CA GLY A 348 3.43 -9.37 -4.17
C GLY A 348 4.72 -8.58 -4.47
N ASN A 349 5.83 -9.29 -4.63
CA ASN A 349 7.13 -8.69 -4.95
C ASN A 349 7.17 -8.09 -6.37
N LEU A 350 6.54 -8.75 -7.34
CA LEU A 350 6.34 -8.19 -8.69
C LEU A 350 5.56 -6.88 -8.64
N ILE A 351 4.47 -6.84 -7.89
CA ILE A 351 3.62 -5.64 -7.74
C ILE A 351 4.39 -4.54 -7.03
N LYS A 352 5.07 -4.85 -5.92
CA LYS A 352 5.92 -3.92 -5.17
C LYS A 352 6.99 -3.26 -6.07
N THR A 353 7.59 -4.04 -6.95
CA THR A 353 8.69 -3.59 -7.82
C THR A 353 8.20 -2.74 -8.98
N ASN A 354 7.09 -3.13 -9.63
CA ASN A 354 6.62 -2.50 -10.88
C ASN A 354 5.51 -1.46 -10.69
N ALA A 355 4.90 -1.42 -9.50
CA ALA A 355 3.90 -0.43 -9.13
C ALA A 355 4.21 0.19 -7.76
N SER A 356 3.35 -0.02 -6.78
CA SER A 356 3.54 0.35 -5.36
C SER A 356 2.72 -0.56 -4.48
N ILE A 357 3.12 -0.65 -3.21
CA ILE A 357 2.33 -1.27 -2.14
C ILE A 357 1.95 -0.25 -1.06
N SER A 358 2.10 1.05 -1.34
CA SER A 358 1.83 2.13 -0.38
C SER A 358 0.47 2.78 -0.63
N GLY A 359 -0.37 2.84 0.41
CA GLY A 359 -1.64 3.57 0.39
C GLY A 359 -1.47 5.05 0.13
N ALA A 360 -0.42 5.65 0.69
CA ALA A 360 -0.08 7.07 0.50
C ALA A 360 0.38 7.40 -0.94
N GLU A 361 0.94 6.41 -1.67
CA GLU A 361 1.35 6.60 -3.07
C GLU A 361 0.21 6.29 -4.05
N CYS A 362 -0.53 5.20 -3.84
CA CYS A 362 -1.42 4.63 -4.85
C CYS A 362 -2.80 4.22 -4.31
N GLY A 363 -3.20 4.65 -3.11
CA GLY A 363 -4.46 4.24 -2.51
C GLY A 363 -4.48 2.77 -2.04
N CYS A 364 -5.61 2.33 -1.51
CA CYS A 364 -5.80 0.96 -1.01
C CYS A 364 -5.73 -0.11 -2.12
N GLN A 365 -5.87 0.25 -3.39
CA GLN A 365 -5.64 -0.69 -4.50
C GLN A 365 -4.22 -1.29 -4.41
N ALA A 366 -3.23 -0.50 -3.96
CA ALA A 366 -1.85 -0.94 -3.80
C ALA A 366 -1.67 -1.92 -2.62
N GLU A 367 -2.42 -1.73 -1.54
CA GLU A 367 -2.34 -2.56 -0.35
C GLU A 367 -3.26 -3.79 -0.45
N VAL A 368 -4.57 -3.56 -0.42
CA VAL A 368 -5.59 -4.61 -0.39
C VAL A 368 -5.67 -5.35 -1.73
N GLY A 369 -5.52 -4.64 -2.86
CA GLY A 369 -5.49 -5.26 -4.18
C GLY A 369 -4.29 -6.19 -4.35
N THR A 370 -3.10 -5.79 -3.87
CA THR A 370 -1.91 -6.65 -3.85
C THR A 370 -2.11 -7.85 -2.91
N ALA A 371 -2.65 -7.64 -1.71
CA ALA A 371 -2.93 -8.74 -0.78
C ALA A 371 -3.89 -9.77 -1.37
N CYS A 372 -4.94 -9.31 -2.04
CA CYS A 372 -5.89 -10.19 -2.75
C CYS A 372 -5.19 -10.98 -3.87
N ALA A 373 -4.31 -10.34 -4.66
CA ALA A 373 -3.55 -11.01 -5.71
C ALA A 373 -2.56 -12.05 -5.13
N MET A 374 -1.89 -11.73 -4.03
CA MET A 374 -1.03 -12.65 -3.29
C MET A 374 -1.81 -13.88 -2.79
N ALA A 375 -2.96 -13.64 -2.16
CA ALA A 375 -3.83 -14.70 -1.65
C ALA A 375 -4.41 -15.56 -2.79
N SER A 376 -4.81 -14.95 -3.92
CA SER A 376 -5.27 -15.66 -5.10
C SER A 376 -4.17 -16.56 -5.70
N ALA A 377 -2.95 -16.05 -5.79
CA ALA A 377 -1.83 -16.83 -6.32
C ALA A 377 -1.45 -17.99 -5.38
N ALA A 378 -1.41 -17.73 -4.07
CA ALA A 378 -1.14 -18.74 -3.05
C ALA A 378 -2.19 -19.85 -3.05
N LEU A 379 -3.48 -19.50 -3.14
CA LEU A 379 -4.57 -20.45 -3.24
C LEU A 379 -4.52 -21.26 -4.55
N GLY A 380 -4.19 -20.59 -5.68
CA GLY A 380 -3.99 -21.26 -6.95
C GLY A 380 -2.84 -22.28 -6.91
N GLU A 381 -1.79 -22.01 -6.12
CA GLU A 381 -0.71 -22.97 -5.86
C GLU A 381 -1.21 -24.17 -5.07
N LEU A 382 -1.98 -23.98 -3.97
CA LEU A 382 -2.57 -25.05 -3.17
C LEU A 382 -3.48 -25.95 -4.04
N PHE A 383 -4.24 -25.36 -4.95
CA PHE A 383 -5.11 -26.12 -5.86
C PHE A 383 -4.35 -26.79 -7.02
N GLY A 384 -3.03 -26.65 -7.07
CA GLY A 384 -2.19 -27.26 -8.10
C GLY A 384 -2.41 -26.65 -9.50
N LEU A 385 -2.96 -25.44 -9.57
CA LEU A 385 -3.22 -24.79 -10.86
C LEU A 385 -1.93 -24.54 -11.67
N LYS A 386 -2.07 -24.54 -12.99
CA LYS A 386 -0.96 -24.18 -13.89
C LYS A 386 -0.59 -22.71 -13.74
N ARG A 387 0.68 -22.35 -13.99
CA ARG A 387 1.19 -20.97 -13.91
C ARG A 387 0.30 -19.93 -14.59
N GLY A 388 -0.24 -20.22 -15.78
CA GLY A 388 -1.16 -19.31 -16.48
C GLY A 388 -2.48 -19.08 -15.78
N LYS A 389 -2.99 -20.06 -15.02
CA LYS A 389 -4.20 -19.92 -14.20
C LYS A 389 -3.93 -19.15 -12.92
N ILE A 390 -2.77 -19.37 -12.29
CA ILE A 390 -2.31 -18.58 -11.12
C ILE A 390 -2.15 -17.11 -11.52
N GLU A 391 -1.51 -16.85 -12.67
CA GLU A 391 -1.39 -15.51 -13.24
C GLU A 391 -2.76 -14.85 -13.44
N TYR A 392 -3.72 -15.60 -14.02
CA TYR A 392 -5.06 -15.09 -14.29
C TYR A 392 -5.82 -14.77 -13.00
N ALA A 393 -5.72 -15.63 -11.98
CA ALA A 393 -6.34 -15.36 -10.67
C ALA A 393 -5.79 -14.08 -10.03
N ALA A 394 -4.48 -13.87 -10.07
CA ALA A 394 -3.84 -12.67 -9.55
C ALA A 394 -4.22 -11.41 -10.35
N GLU A 395 -4.34 -11.52 -11.67
CA GLU A 395 -4.79 -10.43 -12.56
C GLU A 395 -6.22 -10.01 -12.23
N ILE A 396 -7.18 -10.99 -12.18
CA ILE A 396 -8.58 -10.74 -11.77
C ILE A 396 -8.63 -10.05 -10.40
N ALA A 397 -7.81 -10.48 -9.46
CA ALA A 397 -7.77 -9.92 -8.11
C ALA A 397 -7.37 -8.44 -8.12
N ILE A 398 -6.39 -8.04 -8.93
CA ILE A 398 -5.96 -6.63 -9.03
C ILE A 398 -7.01 -5.80 -9.73
N GLU A 399 -7.53 -6.24 -10.88
CA GLU A 399 -8.45 -5.44 -11.69
C GLU A 399 -9.70 -5.02 -10.91
N HIS A 400 -10.18 -5.88 -10.01
CA HIS A 400 -11.35 -5.62 -9.16
C HIS A 400 -11.06 -4.69 -7.96
N HIS A 401 -9.80 -4.28 -7.77
CA HIS A 401 -9.40 -3.31 -6.76
C HIS A 401 -8.90 -1.99 -7.35
N LEU A 402 -8.84 -1.85 -8.68
CA LEU A 402 -8.44 -0.60 -9.33
C LEU A 402 -9.37 0.54 -8.92
N GLY A 403 -8.77 1.69 -8.58
CA GLY A 403 -9.50 2.86 -8.12
C GLY A 403 -9.87 2.87 -6.63
N LEU A 404 -9.50 1.84 -5.85
CA LEU A 404 -9.81 1.79 -4.41
C LEU A 404 -8.98 2.85 -3.66
N THR A 405 -9.69 3.79 -3.04
CA THR A 405 -9.13 4.90 -2.24
C THR A 405 -8.52 4.42 -0.92
N CYS A 406 -7.65 5.22 -0.30
CA CYS A 406 -7.17 5.02 1.07
C CYS A 406 -7.62 6.21 1.92
N ASP A 407 -8.78 6.05 2.54
CA ASP A 407 -9.56 7.09 3.23
C ASP A 407 -10.08 6.61 4.61
N PRO A 408 -9.20 6.11 5.51
CA PRO A 408 -9.63 5.59 6.79
C PRO A 408 -10.17 6.69 7.70
N ILE A 409 -11.28 6.40 8.40
CA ILE A 409 -11.92 7.34 9.32
C ILE A 409 -10.96 7.66 10.47
N CYS A 410 -10.79 8.94 10.77
CA CYS A 410 -9.84 9.46 11.76
C CYS A 410 -8.38 8.99 11.52
N GLY A 411 -8.03 8.53 10.31
CA GLY A 411 -6.72 7.94 10.03
C GLY A 411 -6.46 6.59 10.70
N LEU A 412 -7.49 5.98 11.32
CA LEU A 412 -7.38 4.71 12.02
C LEU A 412 -7.51 3.53 11.04
N VAL A 413 -6.60 2.55 11.12
CA VAL A 413 -6.65 1.32 10.31
C VAL A 413 -7.75 0.38 10.83
N GLN A 414 -8.97 0.88 10.85
CA GLN A 414 -10.16 0.21 11.37
C GLN A 414 -11.30 0.24 10.34
N ILE A 415 -11.86 1.42 10.07
CA ILE A 415 -12.94 1.61 9.10
C ILE A 415 -12.38 2.40 7.90
N PRO A 416 -12.44 1.85 6.68
CA PRO A 416 -13.03 0.57 6.26
C PRO A 416 -12.01 -0.60 6.22
N CYS A 417 -10.80 -0.45 6.74
CA CYS A 417 -9.67 -1.35 6.53
C CYS A 417 -9.96 -2.80 6.93
N ILE A 418 -10.57 -3.02 8.09
CA ILE A 418 -10.88 -4.37 8.62
C ILE A 418 -11.84 -5.09 7.67
N GLU A 419 -12.92 -4.41 7.27
CA GLU A 419 -13.92 -4.98 6.36
C GLU A 419 -13.36 -5.20 4.95
N ARG A 420 -12.49 -4.30 4.46
CA ARG A 420 -11.78 -4.48 3.18
C ARG A 420 -10.91 -5.73 3.16
N ASN A 421 -10.25 -6.06 4.28
CA ASN A 421 -9.49 -7.31 4.39
C ASN A 421 -10.39 -8.54 4.24
N ALA A 422 -11.53 -8.58 4.92
CA ALA A 422 -12.48 -9.69 4.83
C ALA A 422 -13.05 -9.85 3.42
N VAL A 423 -13.49 -8.74 2.81
CA VAL A 423 -14.00 -8.74 1.41
C VAL A 423 -12.91 -9.19 0.43
N ALA A 424 -11.67 -8.74 0.60
CA ALA A 424 -10.57 -9.13 -0.27
C ALA A 424 -10.18 -10.62 -0.11
N ALA A 425 -10.28 -11.18 1.09
CA ALA A 425 -10.06 -12.61 1.32
C ALA A 425 -11.10 -13.47 0.57
N MET A 426 -12.37 -13.06 0.62
CA MET A 426 -13.43 -13.69 -0.16
C MET A 426 -13.24 -13.51 -1.66
N ARG A 427 -12.82 -12.32 -2.08
CA ARG A 427 -12.48 -12.01 -3.48
C ARG A 427 -11.35 -12.89 -4.00
N ALA A 428 -10.35 -13.20 -3.18
CA ALA A 428 -9.25 -14.08 -3.56
C ALA A 428 -9.74 -15.49 -3.90
N ILE A 429 -10.64 -16.06 -3.09
CA ILE A 429 -11.27 -17.36 -3.36
C ILE A 429 -12.08 -17.30 -4.66
N ASN A 430 -12.88 -16.26 -4.82
CA ASN A 430 -13.71 -16.06 -6.01
C ASN A 430 -12.85 -15.92 -7.28
N ALA A 431 -11.76 -15.15 -7.24
CA ALA A 431 -10.86 -14.94 -8.36
C ALA A 431 -10.20 -16.25 -8.83
N VAL A 432 -9.78 -17.11 -7.88
CA VAL A 432 -9.22 -18.44 -8.20
C VAL A 432 -10.26 -19.35 -8.84
N ASN A 433 -11.46 -19.40 -8.28
CA ASN A 433 -12.55 -20.17 -8.84
C ASN A 433 -12.87 -19.73 -10.28
N LEU A 434 -13.02 -18.41 -10.49
CA LEU A 434 -13.28 -17.86 -11.83
C LEU A 434 -12.15 -18.20 -12.82
N ALA A 435 -10.89 -18.01 -12.43
CA ALA A 435 -9.73 -18.34 -13.26
C ALA A 435 -9.65 -19.85 -13.57
N SER A 436 -10.12 -20.73 -12.69
CA SER A 436 -10.15 -22.15 -12.92
C SER A 436 -11.20 -22.59 -13.95
N PHE A 437 -12.33 -21.87 -14.02
CA PHE A 437 -13.43 -22.15 -14.96
C PHE A 437 -13.16 -21.57 -16.37
N LEU A 438 -12.53 -20.40 -16.44
CA LEU A 438 -12.33 -19.70 -17.70
C LEU A 438 -11.21 -20.32 -18.56
N SER A 439 -11.34 -20.18 -19.87
CA SER A 439 -10.30 -20.59 -20.81
C SER A 439 -9.07 -19.69 -20.74
N GLU A 440 -7.95 -20.14 -21.30
CA GLU A 440 -6.70 -19.36 -21.37
C GLU A 440 -6.73 -18.24 -22.45
N THR A 441 -7.89 -17.85 -22.96
CA THR A 441 -8.06 -16.85 -24.03
C THR A 441 -8.14 -15.40 -23.51
N ARG A 442 -7.63 -15.14 -22.32
CA ARG A 442 -7.59 -13.78 -21.75
C ARG A 442 -6.79 -12.82 -22.65
N LYS A 443 -7.15 -11.54 -22.60
CA LYS A 443 -6.53 -10.46 -23.38
C LYS A 443 -5.53 -9.64 -22.59
N ILE A 444 -5.66 -9.63 -21.27
CA ILE A 444 -4.86 -8.81 -20.34
C ILE A 444 -3.87 -9.74 -19.61
N SER A 445 -2.63 -9.30 -19.43
CA SER A 445 -1.63 -10.00 -18.61
C SER A 445 -1.52 -9.40 -17.23
N LEU A 446 -0.97 -10.16 -16.28
CA LEU A 446 -0.67 -9.63 -14.94
C LEU A 446 0.26 -8.40 -15.00
N ASP A 447 1.26 -8.42 -15.88
CA ASP A 447 2.17 -7.27 -16.05
C ASP A 447 1.43 -6.02 -16.52
N ASN A 448 0.44 -6.16 -17.44
CA ASN A 448 -0.39 -5.05 -17.89
C ASN A 448 -1.25 -4.47 -16.77
N VAL A 449 -1.87 -5.33 -15.95
CA VAL A 449 -2.74 -4.86 -14.87
C VAL A 449 -1.93 -4.21 -13.74
N ILE A 450 -0.71 -4.68 -13.46
CA ILE A 450 0.22 -4.03 -12.53
C ILE A 450 0.58 -2.62 -13.02
N GLU A 451 0.90 -2.47 -14.30
CA GLU A 451 1.19 -1.15 -14.89
C GLU A 451 -0.06 -0.24 -14.86
N THR A 452 -1.25 -0.79 -15.10
CA THR A 452 -2.51 -0.04 -14.95
C THR A 452 -2.71 0.42 -13.51
N MET A 453 -2.48 -0.46 -12.51
CA MET A 453 -2.57 -0.09 -11.10
C MET A 453 -1.60 1.05 -10.74
N ARG A 454 -0.37 1.02 -11.29
CA ARG A 454 0.59 2.12 -11.11
C ARG A 454 0.05 3.45 -11.65
N LYS A 455 -0.52 3.44 -12.85
CA LYS A 455 -1.07 4.65 -13.49
C LYS A 455 -2.29 5.17 -12.75
N THR A 456 -3.28 4.32 -12.51
CA THR A 456 -4.48 4.71 -11.76
C THR A 456 -4.16 5.19 -10.35
N GLY A 457 -3.15 4.60 -9.69
CA GLY A 457 -2.68 5.06 -8.38
C GLY A 457 -2.11 6.49 -8.41
N LEU A 458 -1.39 6.84 -9.45
CA LEU A 458 -0.89 8.21 -9.64
C LEU A 458 -2.02 9.21 -9.97
N ASP A 459 -3.11 8.73 -10.58
CA ASP A 459 -4.26 9.55 -10.96
C ASP A 459 -5.31 9.70 -9.84
N ILE A 460 -5.26 8.88 -8.79
CA ILE A 460 -6.08 9.07 -7.58
C ILE A 460 -5.68 10.41 -6.94
N ALA A 461 -6.66 11.29 -6.69
CA ALA A 461 -6.43 12.57 -6.06
C ALA A 461 -5.77 12.42 -4.67
N ALA A 462 -4.94 13.39 -4.27
CA ALA A 462 -4.15 13.32 -3.04
C ALA A 462 -5.02 13.13 -1.79
N GLU A 463 -6.20 13.72 -1.75
CA GLU A 463 -7.18 13.62 -0.67
C GLU A 463 -7.68 12.19 -0.39
N TYR A 464 -7.53 11.27 -1.38
CA TYR A 464 -7.91 9.86 -1.28
C TYR A 464 -6.71 8.92 -1.09
N ARG A 465 -5.53 9.46 -0.72
CA ARG A 465 -4.28 8.71 -0.54
C ARG A 465 -3.71 8.83 0.88
N GLU A 466 -4.43 8.28 1.86
CA GLU A 466 -3.99 8.21 3.27
C GLU A 466 -3.71 9.61 3.89
N THR A 467 -4.52 10.61 3.53
CA THR A 467 -4.43 11.98 4.07
C THR A 467 -5.52 12.33 5.06
N SER A 468 -6.57 11.53 5.15
CA SER A 468 -7.81 11.81 5.92
C SER A 468 -8.51 13.12 5.51
N GLU A 469 -8.29 13.59 4.28
CA GLU A 469 -8.86 14.85 3.77
C GLU A 469 -10.05 14.62 2.84
N GLY A 470 -10.32 13.38 2.40
CA GLY A 470 -11.38 13.03 1.47
C GLY A 470 -12.07 11.71 1.80
N GLY A 471 -13.12 11.39 1.04
CA GLY A 471 -13.84 10.11 1.12
C GLY A 471 -14.48 9.86 2.48
N LEU A 472 -14.39 8.62 2.97
CA LEU A 472 -14.96 8.20 4.26
C LEU A 472 -14.33 8.94 5.44
N ALA A 473 -13.07 9.38 5.33
CA ALA A 473 -12.36 10.08 6.40
C ALA A 473 -13.01 11.42 6.80
N THR A 474 -13.84 12.01 5.92
CA THR A 474 -14.54 13.27 6.20
C THR A 474 -15.87 13.09 6.94
N LEU A 475 -16.30 11.85 7.19
CA LEU A 475 -17.53 11.57 7.91
C LEU A 475 -17.34 11.85 9.40
N ASN A 476 -18.27 12.62 9.96
CA ASN A 476 -18.38 12.83 11.41
C ASN A 476 -19.24 11.71 12.00
N ILE A 477 -18.62 10.73 12.60
CA ILE A 477 -19.29 9.62 13.27
C ILE A 477 -18.84 9.51 14.74
#